data_08e270a820a4f508f321a6fddc9ebf6e
#
_entry.id   08e270a820a4f508f321a6fddc9ebf6e
#
_cell.length_a   1.000
_cell.length_b   1.000
_cell.length_c   1.000
_cell.angle_alpha   90.00
_cell.angle_beta   90.00
_cell.angle_gamma   90.00
#
_symmetry.space_group_name_H-M   'P 1'
#
loop_
_entity.id
_entity.type
_entity.pdbx_description
1 polymer ?
#
loop_
_entity_poly.entity_id
_entity_poly.type
_entity_poly.pdbx_seq_one_letter_code
_entity_poly.pdbx_strand_id
1 'polypeptide(L)'
;MPWHQGVAGAEWPARHHAMLSHHVGNPLGDVRPVWELNRLQFLPHVAVRDPERAIALLQDWLDHNPYRIGPAWMSAMEVALRWIPIHRTVGILQDKIPRELELQLTGLAKASGRYLMGHPSTHSSAGNHLILEGLGMVCIALSLEPIPKEMLQAGRRILHDQALRQLRPDGTGIEGSLWYLGFVVDAYQHWMQLDADHIDPEVLARVASAHQFLSEVVTHGGVYPDLGDRDDGYAFRDAGDYGESSFPALLDVGARLFDRPEWRRDSPGARRRSAWWFADPDPLSVPEELHDEVSQHHFEDGGLTAVRWGRARLLLNGGPLGMPSTFGHGHAAALSLTLTWRETPLLVDPGTGAYGMDAAVRDHFRSTPAHNTVTLGGFDQAKMLGTFLWDSDWTTQVHLESDGVRAVCDAYQGRLGASHLRRLSWKTQAIWQVEDRFPGASGVDAEGWWHLGEGCLTVQPTDTGVICDFGHLTLEAVLPAEAAVTVHHGGTGPMRGWLAPRYGQWIPGFAIRVAGRVDSQTSWLTEWSITER
;
A
#
# COMPACT_ATOMS: atom_id res chain seq x y z
N MET A 1 -21.92 5.12 21.07
CA MET A 1 -20.62 5.43 20.41
C MET A 1 -20.75 6.66 19.51
N PRO A 2 -19.67 7.42 19.21
CA PRO A 2 -19.70 8.61 18.35
C PRO A 2 -19.65 8.22 16.85
N TRP A 3 -20.65 7.48 16.38
CA TRP A 3 -20.67 6.86 15.06
C TRP A 3 -20.55 7.83 13.87
N HIS A 4 -20.92 9.09 14.06
CA HIS A 4 -20.87 10.12 13.02
C HIS A 4 -19.80 11.19 13.30
N GLN A 5 -18.98 11.04 14.34
CA GLN A 5 -17.99 12.03 14.71
C GLN A 5 -16.69 11.84 13.94
N GLY A 6 -16.32 12.84 13.17
CA GLY A 6 -15.06 12.91 12.44
C GLY A 6 -13.91 13.49 13.28
N VAL A 7 -12.79 13.77 12.61
CA VAL A 7 -11.62 14.43 13.22
C VAL A 7 -11.99 15.80 13.75
N ALA A 8 -11.34 16.21 14.85
CA ALA A 8 -11.58 17.51 15.52
C ALA A 8 -13.02 17.73 16.01
N GLY A 9 -13.81 16.65 16.17
CA GLY A 9 -15.16 16.73 16.72
C GLY A 9 -16.24 17.17 15.73
N ALA A 10 -15.93 17.27 14.45
CA ALA A 10 -16.93 17.54 13.42
C ALA A 10 -17.94 16.39 13.34
N GLU A 11 -19.23 16.70 13.42
CA GLU A 11 -20.32 15.73 13.35
C GLU A 11 -20.90 15.67 11.94
N TRP A 12 -20.82 14.49 11.33
CA TRP A 12 -21.40 14.22 10.02
C TRP A 12 -22.91 14.06 10.14
N PRO A 13 -23.71 14.75 9.33
CA PRO A 13 -25.15 14.80 9.52
C PRO A 13 -25.84 13.47 9.20
N ALA A 14 -26.85 13.10 10.00
CA ALA A 14 -27.73 11.97 9.77
C ALA A 14 -28.76 12.28 8.67
N ARG A 15 -28.28 12.42 7.43
CA ARG A 15 -29.09 12.68 6.21
C ARG A 15 -28.94 11.51 5.24
N HIS A 16 -29.81 11.45 4.23
CA HIS A 16 -29.69 10.46 3.17
C HIS A 16 -28.29 10.52 2.54
N HIS A 17 -27.60 9.39 2.40
CA HIS A 17 -26.19 9.31 2.01
C HIS A 17 -25.87 10.03 0.69
N ALA A 18 -26.80 10.02 -0.29
CA ALA A 18 -26.62 10.73 -1.57
C ALA A 18 -26.61 12.27 -1.44
N MET A 19 -26.99 12.81 -0.29
CA MET A 19 -26.90 14.25 0.03
C MET A 19 -25.61 14.62 0.77
N LEU A 20 -24.77 13.64 1.08
CA LEU A 20 -23.48 13.84 1.73
C LEU A 20 -22.37 13.83 0.67
N SER A 21 -21.35 14.63 0.87
CA SER A 21 -20.19 14.68 -0.01
C SER A 21 -18.92 14.55 0.81
N HIS A 22 -17.93 13.83 0.29
CA HIS A 22 -16.62 13.63 0.91
C HIS A 22 -15.47 14.16 0.03
N HIS A 23 -15.75 15.17 -0.80
CA HIS A 23 -14.73 15.80 -1.64
C HIS A 23 -13.64 16.49 -0.82
N VAL A 24 -12.49 16.68 -1.43
CA VAL A 24 -11.36 17.44 -0.86
C VAL A 24 -11.82 18.85 -0.48
N GLY A 25 -11.45 19.31 0.73
CA GLY A 25 -11.87 20.60 1.25
C GLY A 25 -13.29 20.63 1.86
N ASN A 26 -13.90 19.46 2.09
CA ASN A 26 -15.16 19.39 2.84
C ASN A 26 -14.98 20.02 4.23
N PRO A 27 -15.88 20.94 4.65
CA PRO A 27 -15.79 21.60 5.97
C PRO A 27 -15.92 20.63 7.16
N LEU A 28 -16.45 19.43 6.96
CA LEU A 28 -16.52 18.36 7.96
C LEU A 28 -15.21 17.54 8.06
N GLY A 29 -14.22 17.86 7.22
CA GLY A 29 -12.95 17.16 7.18
C GLY A 29 -12.99 15.83 6.41
N ASP A 30 -12.01 14.99 6.68
CA ASP A 30 -11.92 13.66 6.07
C ASP A 30 -12.94 12.70 6.69
N VAL A 31 -13.69 12.00 5.85
CA VAL A 31 -14.71 11.03 6.27
C VAL A 31 -14.12 9.68 6.71
N ARG A 32 -12.87 9.36 6.33
CA ARG A 32 -12.25 8.06 6.61
C ARG A 32 -12.25 7.65 8.08
N PRO A 33 -11.91 8.50 9.04
CA PRO A 33 -11.99 8.14 10.45
C PRO A 33 -13.39 7.73 10.90
N VAL A 34 -14.44 8.32 10.28
CA VAL A 34 -15.82 7.92 10.52
C VAL A 34 -16.10 6.55 9.91
N TRP A 35 -15.62 6.30 8.69
CA TRP A 35 -15.76 5.00 8.04
C TRP A 35 -15.02 3.90 8.80
N GLU A 36 -13.77 4.15 9.26
CA GLU A 36 -13.00 3.17 10.04
C GLU A 36 -13.77 2.69 11.28
N LEU A 37 -14.40 3.60 12.02
CA LEU A 37 -15.24 3.24 13.16
C LEU A 37 -16.46 2.40 12.72
N ASN A 38 -17.11 2.79 11.61
CA ASN A 38 -18.31 2.16 11.09
C ASN A 38 -18.06 0.84 10.33
N ARG A 39 -16.80 0.47 10.07
CA ARG A 39 -16.40 -0.85 9.60
C ARG A 39 -16.58 -1.92 10.68
N LEU A 40 -16.67 -1.54 11.97
CA LEU A 40 -16.93 -2.43 13.09
C LEU A 40 -15.86 -3.52 13.30
N GLN A 41 -14.63 -3.29 12.85
CA GLN A 41 -13.56 -4.29 12.86
C GLN A 41 -13.17 -4.77 14.26
N PHE A 42 -13.49 -4.00 15.30
CA PHE A 42 -13.24 -4.35 16.70
C PHE A 42 -14.26 -5.35 17.29
N LEU A 43 -15.44 -5.51 16.67
CA LEU A 43 -16.55 -6.30 17.23
C LEU A 43 -16.20 -7.77 17.50
N PRO A 44 -15.54 -8.53 16.60
CA PRO A 44 -15.18 -9.93 16.88
C PRO A 44 -14.32 -10.08 18.12
N HIS A 45 -13.36 -9.15 18.35
CA HIS A 45 -12.52 -9.16 19.54
C HIS A 45 -13.30 -8.87 20.81
N VAL A 46 -14.28 -7.97 20.74
CA VAL A 46 -15.19 -7.70 21.86
C VAL A 46 -16.07 -8.91 22.11
N ALA A 47 -16.63 -9.55 21.06
CA ALA A 47 -17.52 -10.70 21.18
C ALA A 47 -16.87 -11.91 21.87
N VAL A 48 -15.56 -12.14 21.64
CA VAL A 48 -14.82 -13.20 22.34
C VAL A 48 -14.67 -12.91 23.83
N ARG A 49 -14.43 -11.64 24.21
CA ARG A 49 -14.13 -11.23 25.59
C ARG A 49 -15.37 -10.90 26.42
N ASP A 50 -16.33 -10.25 25.77
CA ASP A 50 -17.55 -9.72 26.39
C ASP A 50 -18.71 -9.78 25.38
N PRO A 51 -19.39 -10.93 25.25
CA PRO A 51 -20.52 -11.13 24.34
C PRO A 51 -21.66 -10.12 24.53
N GLU A 52 -21.98 -9.77 25.79
CA GLU A 52 -23.07 -8.82 26.09
C GLU A 52 -22.72 -7.42 25.57
N ARG A 53 -21.48 -7.01 25.74
CA ARG A 53 -20.98 -5.73 25.23
C ARG A 53 -21.01 -5.70 23.69
N ALA A 54 -20.64 -6.79 23.02
CA ALA A 54 -20.72 -6.87 21.56
C ALA A 54 -22.15 -6.75 21.06
N ILE A 55 -23.11 -7.42 21.71
CA ILE A 55 -24.54 -7.32 21.41
C ILE A 55 -25.03 -5.87 21.59
N ALA A 56 -24.67 -5.23 22.70
CA ALA A 56 -25.05 -3.84 22.97
C ALA A 56 -24.46 -2.87 21.93
N LEU A 57 -23.24 -3.08 21.48
CA LEU A 57 -22.59 -2.25 20.45
C LEU A 57 -23.22 -2.45 19.06
N LEU A 58 -23.61 -3.68 18.71
CA LEU A 58 -24.37 -3.94 17.46
C LEU A 58 -25.71 -3.23 17.49
N GLN A 59 -26.46 -3.32 18.59
CA GLN A 59 -27.74 -2.64 18.75
C GLN A 59 -27.57 -1.13 18.65
N ASP A 60 -26.60 -0.56 19.40
CA ASP A 60 -26.30 0.88 19.37
C ASP A 60 -25.93 1.36 17.95
N TRP A 61 -25.16 0.55 17.18
CA TRP A 61 -24.86 0.87 15.80
C TRP A 61 -26.09 0.87 14.90
N LEU A 62 -26.96 -0.13 15.01
CA LEU A 62 -28.20 -0.25 14.23
C LEU A 62 -29.13 0.95 14.49
N ASP A 63 -29.27 1.36 15.75
CA ASP A 63 -30.13 2.48 16.16
C ASP A 63 -29.66 3.84 15.58
N HIS A 64 -28.33 4.01 15.41
CA HIS A 64 -27.73 5.26 14.92
C HIS A 64 -27.50 5.29 13.40
N ASN A 65 -27.54 4.14 12.71
CA ASN A 65 -27.23 4.04 11.28
C ASN A 65 -28.37 3.40 10.47
N PRO A 66 -29.57 4.02 10.46
CA PRO A 66 -30.68 3.51 9.66
C PRO A 66 -30.31 3.37 8.17
N TYR A 67 -30.97 2.48 7.46
CA TYR A 67 -30.70 2.21 6.06
C TYR A 67 -30.64 3.48 5.21
N ARG A 68 -29.50 3.71 4.54
CA ARG A 68 -29.18 4.85 3.67
C ARG A 68 -29.09 6.21 4.36
N ILE A 69 -29.04 6.25 5.68
CA ILE A 69 -28.89 7.49 6.46
C ILE A 69 -27.47 7.56 7.07
N GLY A 70 -26.84 8.70 6.91
CA GLY A 70 -25.52 9.00 7.49
C GLY A 70 -24.32 8.54 6.68
N PRO A 71 -23.12 8.84 7.16
CA PRO A 71 -21.86 8.61 6.46
C PRO A 71 -21.55 7.12 6.23
N ALA A 72 -22.06 6.23 7.08
CA ALA A 72 -21.85 4.79 6.97
C ALA A 72 -22.40 4.15 5.67
N TRP A 73 -23.21 4.88 4.90
CA TRP A 73 -23.83 4.42 3.65
C TRP A 73 -23.32 5.16 2.40
N MET A 74 -22.30 6.01 2.50
CA MET A 74 -21.81 6.82 1.37
C MET A 74 -21.04 6.01 0.32
N SER A 75 -20.41 4.92 0.73
CA SER A 75 -19.58 4.07 -0.15
C SER A 75 -20.05 2.62 -0.09
N ALA A 76 -20.18 1.97 -1.24
CA ALA A 76 -20.52 0.55 -1.33
C ALA A 76 -19.45 -0.32 -0.69
N MET A 77 -18.15 0.02 -0.87
CA MET A 77 -17.06 -0.68 -0.21
C MET A 77 -17.18 -0.64 1.31
N GLU A 78 -17.57 0.50 1.90
CA GLU A 78 -17.76 0.61 3.36
C GLU A 78 -18.95 -0.22 3.85
N VAL A 79 -20.00 -0.33 3.04
CA VAL A 79 -21.12 -1.25 3.31
C VAL A 79 -20.65 -2.69 3.28
N ALA A 80 -19.78 -3.04 2.34
CA ALA A 80 -19.24 -4.41 2.20
C ALA A 80 -18.29 -4.76 3.34
N LEU A 81 -17.31 -3.88 3.65
CA LEU A 81 -16.27 -4.10 4.66
C LEU A 81 -16.84 -4.42 6.04
N ARG A 82 -17.91 -3.75 6.46
CA ARG A 82 -18.55 -4.03 7.77
C ARG A 82 -19.14 -5.43 7.89
N TRP A 83 -19.43 -6.09 6.76
CA TRP A 83 -20.01 -7.44 6.79
C TRP A 83 -18.99 -8.52 7.11
N ILE A 84 -17.71 -8.30 6.92
CA ILE A 84 -16.66 -9.23 7.35
C ILE A 84 -16.68 -9.40 8.87
N PRO A 85 -16.52 -8.33 9.69
CA PRO A 85 -16.59 -8.45 11.16
C PRO A 85 -17.99 -8.78 11.68
N ILE A 86 -19.09 -8.33 11.05
CA ILE A 86 -20.44 -8.71 11.48
C ILE A 86 -20.63 -10.22 11.31
N HIS A 87 -20.29 -10.78 10.15
CA HIS A 87 -20.37 -12.22 9.91
C HIS A 87 -19.60 -13.03 10.96
N ARG A 88 -18.34 -12.63 11.24
CA ARG A 88 -17.53 -13.26 12.28
C ARG A 88 -18.12 -13.11 13.68
N THR A 89 -18.62 -11.92 14.01
CA THR A 89 -19.24 -11.65 15.33
C THR A 89 -20.48 -12.51 15.55
N VAL A 90 -21.33 -12.64 14.54
CA VAL A 90 -22.50 -13.53 14.58
C VAL A 90 -22.08 -14.97 14.80
N GLY A 91 -21.06 -15.46 14.07
CA GLY A 91 -20.51 -16.80 14.25
C GLY A 91 -19.92 -17.07 15.65
N ILE A 92 -19.32 -16.05 16.30
CA ILE A 92 -18.80 -16.15 17.67
C ILE A 92 -19.93 -16.15 18.70
N LEU A 93 -20.92 -15.28 18.53
CA LEU A 93 -22.03 -15.12 19.48
C LEU A 93 -23.04 -16.28 19.42
N GLN A 94 -23.30 -16.82 18.23
CA GLN A 94 -24.25 -17.95 18.01
C GLN A 94 -25.59 -17.74 18.75
N ASP A 95 -25.96 -18.70 19.57
CA ASP A 95 -27.24 -18.72 20.32
C ASP A 95 -27.37 -17.60 21.38
N LYS A 96 -26.32 -16.82 21.63
CA LYS A 96 -26.36 -15.67 22.57
C LYS A 96 -27.06 -14.44 21.98
N ILE A 97 -27.28 -14.41 20.66
CA ILE A 97 -27.91 -13.26 19.99
C ILE A 97 -29.42 -13.27 20.31
N PRO A 98 -29.97 -12.19 20.90
CA PRO A 98 -31.40 -12.08 21.13
C PRO A 98 -32.18 -12.15 19.79
N ARG A 99 -33.33 -12.81 19.79
CA ARG A 99 -34.15 -13.00 18.59
C ARG A 99 -34.51 -11.69 17.88
N GLU A 100 -34.73 -10.62 18.62
CA GLU A 100 -35.02 -9.30 18.05
C GLU A 100 -33.81 -8.74 17.28
N LEU A 101 -32.61 -8.82 17.83
CA LEU A 101 -31.38 -8.39 17.18
C LEU A 101 -31.09 -9.27 15.94
N GLU A 102 -31.33 -10.57 16.00
CA GLU A 102 -31.20 -11.48 14.86
C GLU A 102 -32.09 -11.06 13.69
N LEU A 103 -33.35 -10.68 13.96
CA LEU A 103 -34.28 -10.18 12.95
C LEU A 103 -33.79 -8.85 12.35
N GLN A 104 -33.27 -7.94 13.18
CA GLN A 104 -32.72 -6.66 12.73
C GLN A 104 -31.47 -6.88 11.84
N LEU A 105 -30.54 -7.76 12.25
CA LEU A 105 -29.36 -8.14 11.46
C LEU A 105 -29.75 -8.80 10.13
N THR A 106 -30.76 -9.66 10.13
CA THR A 106 -31.34 -10.24 8.90
C THR A 106 -31.90 -9.14 7.97
N GLY A 107 -32.58 -8.15 8.53
CA GLY A 107 -33.09 -6.98 7.81
C GLY A 107 -31.94 -6.14 7.22
N LEU A 108 -30.91 -5.89 8.01
CA LEU A 108 -29.70 -5.19 7.58
C LEU A 108 -28.97 -5.94 6.46
N ALA A 109 -28.83 -7.28 6.56
CA ALA A 109 -28.20 -8.13 5.55
C ALA A 109 -28.93 -7.99 4.19
N LYS A 110 -30.27 -8.14 4.19
CA LYS A 110 -31.09 -7.96 2.97
C LYS A 110 -30.98 -6.55 2.40
N ALA A 111 -30.94 -5.51 3.25
CA ALA A 111 -30.83 -4.12 2.82
C ALA A 111 -29.44 -3.84 2.22
N SER A 112 -28.36 -4.28 2.90
CA SER A 112 -26.97 -4.16 2.43
C SER A 112 -26.75 -4.92 1.12
N GLY A 113 -27.27 -6.14 1.01
CA GLY A 113 -27.17 -6.92 -0.23
C GLY A 113 -27.83 -6.23 -1.42
N ARG A 114 -29.05 -5.68 -1.24
CA ARG A 114 -29.71 -4.88 -2.30
C ARG A 114 -28.90 -3.64 -2.63
N TYR A 115 -28.29 -2.99 -1.63
CA TYR A 115 -27.46 -1.82 -1.84
C TYR A 115 -26.23 -2.17 -2.70
N LEU A 116 -25.49 -3.20 -2.36
CA LEU A 116 -24.29 -3.64 -3.10
C LEU A 116 -24.65 -4.08 -4.53
N MET A 117 -25.70 -4.84 -4.71
CA MET A 117 -26.16 -5.26 -6.04
C MET A 117 -26.57 -4.08 -6.94
N GLY A 118 -27.04 -2.97 -6.35
CA GLY A 118 -27.50 -1.78 -7.09
C GLY A 118 -26.46 -0.69 -7.26
N HIS A 119 -25.32 -0.75 -6.57
CA HIS A 119 -24.31 0.34 -6.56
C HIS A 119 -22.88 -0.19 -6.70
N PRO A 120 -22.56 -1.05 -7.69
CA PRO A 120 -21.20 -1.56 -7.84
C PRO A 120 -20.24 -0.46 -8.30
N SER A 121 -19.04 -0.46 -7.77
CA SER A 121 -17.95 0.44 -8.15
C SER A 121 -17.31 0.03 -9.48
N THR A 122 -17.97 0.34 -10.59
CA THR A 122 -17.55 -0.09 -11.95
C THR A 122 -16.86 1.00 -12.77
N HIS A 123 -16.69 2.20 -12.21
CA HIS A 123 -16.11 3.37 -12.90
C HIS A 123 -14.74 3.76 -12.33
N SER A 124 -14.60 4.97 -11.81
CA SER A 124 -13.32 5.51 -11.29
C SER A 124 -12.74 4.75 -10.10
N SER A 125 -13.57 4.01 -9.37
CA SER A 125 -13.18 3.20 -8.20
C SER A 125 -13.31 1.70 -8.47
N ALA A 126 -13.13 1.25 -9.71
CA ALA A 126 -13.27 -0.15 -10.11
C ALA A 126 -12.09 -1.05 -9.67
N GLY A 127 -11.19 -0.55 -8.84
CA GLY A 127 -10.05 -1.26 -8.27
C GLY A 127 -10.44 -2.15 -7.08
N ASN A 128 -9.71 -1.98 -5.99
CA ASN A 128 -9.93 -2.70 -4.73
C ASN A 128 -11.37 -2.61 -4.20
N HIS A 129 -12.09 -1.50 -4.42
CA HIS A 129 -13.49 -1.34 -3.99
C HIS A 129 -14.39 -2.46 -4.47
N LEU A 130 -14.32 -2.80 -5.77
CA LEU A 130 -15.17 -3.83 -6.35
C LEU A 130 -14.87 -5.23 -5.78
N ILE A 131 -13.59 -5.52 -5.46
CA ILE A 131 -13.20 -6.76 -4.79
C ILE A 131 -13.86 -6.87 -3.42
N LEU A 132 -13.78 -5.80 -2.62
CA LEU A 132 -14.38 -5.79 -1.28
C LEU A 132 -15.90 -5.88 -1.35
N GLU A 133 -16.53 -5.25 -2.34
CA GLU A 133 -17.96 -5.37 -2.59
C GLU A 133 -18.36 -6.82 -2.90
N GLY A 134 -17.57 -7.52 -3.74
CA GLY A 134 -17.76 -8.95 -4.01
C GLY A 134 -17.65 -9.81 -2.75
N LEU A 135 -16.62 -9.57 -1.93
CA LEU A 135 -16.44 -10.26 -0.65
C LEU A 135 -17.61 -9.98 0.32
N GLY A 136 -18.04 -8.72 0.42
CA GLY A 136 -19.19 -8.35 1.23
C GLY A 136 -20.47 -9.06 0.80
N MET A 137 -20.71 -9.20 -0.52
CA MET A 137 -21.86 -9.98 -1.04
C MET A 137 -21.78 -11.45 -0.63
N VAL A 138 -20.59 -12.07 -0.68
CA VAL A 138 -20.39 -13.46 -0.20
C VAL A 138 -20.68 -13.57 1.29
N CYS A 139 -20.10 -12.69 2.13
CA CYS A 139 -20.36 -12.66 3.57
C CYS A 139 -21.83 -12.52 3.91
N ILE A 140 -22.52 -11.59 3.25
CA ILE A 140 -23.97 -11.35 3.44
C ILE A 140 -24.77 -12.60 3.03
N ALA A 141 -24.49 -13.16 1.86
CA ALA A 141 -25.23 -14.31 1.35
C ALA A 141 -25.09 -15.52 2.27
N LEU A 142 -23.88 -15.80 2.77
CA LEU A 142 -23.61 -16.90 3.69
C LEU A 142 -24.17 -16.65 5.11
N SER A 143 -24.58 -15.42 5.43
CA SER A 143 -25.23 -15.06 6.70
C SER A 143 -26.77 -15.17 6.66
N LEU A 144 -27.36 -15.57 5.54
CA LEU A 144 -28.81 -15.60 5.34
C LEU A 144 -29.35 -17.01 5.09
N GLU A 145 -30.49 -17.32 5.68
CA GLU A 145 -31.29 -18.51 5.39
C GLU A 145 -32.68 -18.09 4.85
N PRO A 146 -33.11 -18.61 3.68
CA PRO A 146 -32.31 -19.36 2.71
C PRO A 146 -31.23 -18.48 2.04
N ILE A 147 -30.12 -19.12 1.65
CA ILE A 147 -29.01 -18.43 0.96
C ILE A 147 -29.49 -17.78 -0.34
N PRO A 148 -29.33 -16.47 -0.55
CA PRO A 148 -29.71 -15.79 -1.79
C PRO A 148 -28.71 -16.11 -2.91
N LYS A 149 -28.99 -17.16 -3.69
CA LYS A 149 -28.08 -17.73 -4.70
C LYS A 149 -27.56 -16.70 -5.72
N GLU A 150 -28.43 -15.78 -6.18
CA GLU A 150 -28.07 -14.75 -7.16
C GLU A 150 -26.99 -13.81 -6.61
N MET A 151 -27.13 -13.38 -5.35
CA MET A 151 -26.15 -12.52 -4.69
C MET A 151 -24.81 -13.25 -4.48
N LEU A 152 -24.86 -14.50 -3.99
CA LEU A 152 -23.66 -15.32 -3.79
C LEU A 152 -22.90 -15.51 -5.10
N GLN A 153 -23.62 -15.85 -6.19
CA GLN A 153 -23.01 -16.01 -7.50
C GLN A 153 -22.47 -14.69 -8.07
N ALA A 154 -23.13 -13.55 -7.81
CA ALA A 154 -22.62 -12.24 -8.22
C ALA A 154 -21.32 -11.89 -7.48
N GLY A 155 -21.26 -12.08 -6.16
CA GLY A 155 -20.06 -11.88 -5.37
C GLY A 155 -18.88 -12.74 -5.84
N ARG A 156 -19.12 -14.05 -6.05
CA ARG A 156 -18.11 -14.99 -6.56
C ARG A 156 -17.59 -14.59 -7.95
N ARG A 157 -18.46 -14.18 -8.88
CA ARG A 157 -18.02 -13.70 -10.21
C ARG A 157 -17.17 -12.44 -10.11
N ILE A 158 -17.59 -11.48 -9.30
CA ILE A 158 -16.79 -10.26 -9.08
C ILE A 158 -15.41 -10.63 -8.57
N LEU A 159 -15.30 -11.45 -7.53
CA LEU A 159 -14.02 -11.86 -6.97
C LEU A 159 -13.15 -12.60 -8.00
N HIS A 160 -13.72 -13.53 -8.75
CA HIS A 160 -13.03 -14.24 -9.81
C HIS A 160 -12.50 -13.27 -10.88
N ASP A 161 -13.35 -12.46 -11.48
CA ASP A 161 -13.01 -11.59 -12.60
C ASP A 161 -12.00 -10.51 -12.17
N GLN A 162 -12.14 -9.99 -10.95
CA GLN A 162 -11.22 -8.98 -10.43
C GLN A 162 -9.88 -9.56 -10.00
N ALA A 163 -9.78 -10.80 -9.55
CA ALA A 163 -8.49 -11.45 -9.30
C ALA A 163 -7.65 -11.46 -10.58
N LEU A 164 -8.24 -11.94 -11.68
CA LEU A 164 -7.53 -12.04 -12.97
C LEU A 164 -7.20 -10.68 -13.58
N ARG A 165 -7.97 -9.65 -13.25
CA ARG A 165 -7.74 -8.28 -13.73
C ARG A 165 -6.75 -7.50 -12.88
N GLN A 166 -6.79 -7.63 -11.56
CA GLN A 166 -6.07 -6.75 -10.63
C GLN A 166 -4.79 -7.35 -10.07
N LEU A 167 -4.69 -8.68 -10.00
CA LEU A 167 -3.46 -9.40 -9.67
C LEU A 167 -2.79 -9.85 -10.97
N ARG A 168 -1.63 -9.30 -11.29
CA ARG A 168 -0.87 -9.69 -12.47
C ARG A 168 -0.30 -11.10 -12.31
N PRO A 169 0.06 -11.80 -13.40
CA PRO A 169 0.62 -13.16 -13.33
C PRO A 169 1.87 -13.26 -12.46
N ASP A 170 2.69 -12.22 -12.45
CA ASP A 170 3.90 -12.09 -11.63
C ASP A 170 3.64 -11.74 -10.16
N GLY A 171 2.37 -11.54 -9.77
CA GLY A 171 1.93 -11.24 -8.42
C GLY A 171 1.88 -9.77 -8.06
N THR A 172 2.28 -8.87 -8.94
CA THR A 172 2.16 -7.44 -8.70
C THR A 172 0.72 -6.94 -8.86
N GLY A 173 0.38 -5.86 -8.15
CA GLY A 173 -0.95 -5.25 -8.24
C GLY A 173 -1.06 -4.24 -9.37
N ILE A 174 -2.25 -4.15 -10.00
CA ILE A 174 -2.50 -3.19 -11.09
C ILE A 174 -2.54 -1.73 -10.62
N GLU A 175 -2.83 -1.47 -9.34
CA GLU A 175 -3.07 -0.13 -8.82
C GLU A 175 -1.79 0.69 -8.59
N GLY A 176 -0.60 0.08 -8.74
CA GLY A 176 0.68 0.78 -8.54
C GLY A 176 0.97 1.13 -7.08
N SER A 177 0.35 0.43 -6.14
CA SER A 177 0.52 0.60 -4.70
C SER A 177 0.74 -0.75 -4.01
N LEU A 178 1.77 -0.81 -3.17
CA LEU A 178 2.03 -2.02 -2.39
C LEU A 178 1.01 -2.21 -1.27
N TRP A 179 0.57 -1.11 -0.65
CA TRP A 179 -0.45 -1.16 0.40
C TRP A 179 -1.78 -1.71 -0.12
N TYR A 180 -2.25 -1.19 -1.26
CA TYR A 180 -3.49 -1.68 -1.87
C TYR A 180 -3.37 -3.11 -2.39
N LEU A 181 -2.19 -3.56 -2.80
CA LEU A 181 -1.96 -4.99 -3.07
C LEU A 181 -2.18 -5.83 -1.80
N GLY A 182 -1.60 -5.42 -0.66
CA GLY A 182 -1.84 -6.07 0.63
C GLY A 182 -3.32 -6.11 1.02
N PHE A 183 -4.04 -5.00 0.80
CA PHE A 183 -5.47 -4.90 1.06
C PHE A 183 -6.29 -5.87 0.20
N VAL A 184 -5.93 -6.02 -1.07
CA VAL A 184 -6.55 -6.98 -2.00
C VAL A 184 -6.23 -8.42 -1.59
N VAL A 185 -4.98 -8.72 -1.28
CA VAL A 185 -4.55 -10.06 -0.81
C VAL A 185 -5.30 -10.46 0.47
N ASP A 186 -5.47 -9.52 1.40
CA ASP A 186 -6.25 -9.71 2.62
C ASP A 186 -7.71 -10.11 2.29
N ALA A 187 -8.34 -9.43 1.35
CA ALA A 187 -9.69 -9.78 0.91
C ALA A 187 -9.78 -11.20 0.32
N TYR A 188 -8.82 -11.60 -0.50
CA TYR A 188 -8.79 -12.95 -1.07
C TYR A 188 -8.51 -14.03 -0.01
N GLN A 189 -7.65 -13.78 0.97
CA GLN A 189 -7.49 -14.68 2.10
C GLN A 189 -8.82 -14.91 2.82
N HIS A 190 -9.61 -13.84 3.08
CA HIS A 190 -10.93 -13.98 3.69
C HIS A 190 -11.89 -14.78 2.81
N TRP A 191 -11.88 -14.58 1.49
CA TRP A 191 -12.68 -15.40 0.60
C TRP A 191 -12.28 -16.88 0.63
N MET A 192 -10.97 -17.17 0.63
CA MET A 192 -10.44 -18.54 0.78
C MET A 192 -10.90 -19.20 2.09
N GLN A 193 -10.98 -18.46 3.19
CA GLN A 193 -11.49 -18.99 4.47
C GLN A 193 -12.99 -19.30 4.43
N LEU A 194 -13.78 -18.48 3.72
CA LEU A 194 -15.23 -18.57 3.73
C LEU A 194 -15.78 -19.55 2.70
N ASP A 195 -15.12 -19.76 1.57
CA ASP A 195 -15.73 -20.35 0.38
C ASP A 195 -14.70 -21.06 -0.54
N ALA A 196 -13.67 -21.67 0.05
CA ALA A 196 -12.52 -22.27 -0.63
C ALA A 196 -12.90 -23.20 -1.81
N ASP A 197 -13.93 -24.05 -1.62
CA ASP A 197 -14.35 -25.06 -2.62
C ASP A 197 -14.88 -24.45 -3.92
N HIS A 198 -15.09 -23.13 -3.96
CA HIS A 198 -15.68 -22.43 -5.11
C HIS A 198 -14.72 -21.42 -5.74
N ILE A 199 -13.42 -21.51 -5.42
CA ILE A 199 -12.39 -20.63 -5.99
C ILE A 199 -11.68 -21.36 -7.12
N ASP A 200 -11.62 -20.70 -8.28
CA ASP A 200 -10.94 -21.23 -9.45
C ASP A 200 -9.43 -21.37 -9.18
N PRO A 201 -8.79 -22.47 -9.65
CA PRO A 201 -7.34 -22.65 -9.51
C PRO A 201 -6.49 -21.52 -10.10
N GLU A 202 -6.94 -20.84 -11.16
CA GLU A 202 -6.23 -19.68 -11.70
C GLU A 202 -6.24 -18.50 -10.73
N VAL A 203 -7.35 -18.26 -10.05
CA VAL A 203 -7.44 -17.24 -9.00
C VAL A 203 -6.49 -17.57 -7.85
N LEU A 204 -6.47 -18.82 -7.40
CA LEU A 204 -5.53 -19.28 -6.36
C LEU A 204 -4.08 -19.07 -6.78
N ALA A 205 -3.74 -19.36 -8.04
CA ALA A 205 -2.40 -19.12 -8.58
C ALA A 205 -2.03 -17.63 -8.56
N ARG A 206 -2.95 -16.72 -8.93
CA ARG A 206 -2.71 -15.26 -8.85
C ARG A 206 -2.49 -14.77 -7.43
N VAL A 207 -3.29 -15.26 -6.47
CA VAL A 207 -3.13 -14.94 -5.04
C VAL A 207 -1.80 -15.48 -4.50
N ALA A 208 -1.41 -16.69 -4.90
CA ALA A 208 -0.10 -17.26 -4.53
C ALA A 208 1.06 -16.44 -5.11
N SER A 209 0.98 -16.01 -6.39
CA SER A 209 1.98 -15.13 -7.00
C SER A 209 2.09 -13.80 -6.24
N ALA A 210 0.97 -13.22 -5.77
CA ALA A 210 0.99 -12.00 -4.98
C ALA A 210 1.69 -12.19 -3.63
N HIS A 211 1.51 -13.33 -2.96
CA HIS A 211 2.26 -13.66 -1.76
C HIS A 211 3.76 -13.85 -2.06
N GLN A 212 4.11 -14.49 -3.17
CA GLN A 212 5.50 -14.63 -3.60
C GLN A 212 6.14 -13.25 -3.80
N PHE A 213 5.49 -12.34 -4.54
CA PHE A 213 5.96 -10.96 -4.72
C PHE A 213 6.14 -10.24 -3.37
N LEU A 214 5.12 -10.27 -2.50
CA LEU A 214 5.21 -9.66 -1.17
C LEU A 214 6.36 -10.25 -0.34
N SER A 215 6.60 -11.56 -0.42
CA SER A 215 7.70 -12.21 0.31
C SER A 215 9.08 -11.77 -0.16
N GLU A 216 9.21 -11.35 -1.43
CA GLU A 216 10.47 -10.82 -1.98
C GLU A 216 10.77 -9.39 -1.49
N VAL A 217 9.75 -8.56 -1.29
CA VAL A 217 9.91 -7.13 -0.99
C VAL A 217 9.74 -6.77 0.49
N VAL A 218 9.09 -7.64 1.28
CA VAL A 218 8.90 -7.45 2.72
C VAL A 218 10.01 -8.16 3.50
N THR A 219 10.67 -7.48 4.44
CA THR A 219 11.69 -8.08 5.30
C THR A 219 11.08 -9.05 6.32
N HIS A 220 11.92 -9.77 7.05
CA HIS A 220 11.45 -10.67 8.11
C HIS A 220 10.74 -9.93 9.25
N GLY A 221 11.21 -8.74 9.63
CA GLY A 221 10.59 -7.87 10.64
C GLY A 221 9.38 -7.07 10.11
N GLY A 222 9.07 -7.18 8.81
CA GLY A 222 7.90 -6.53 8.21
C GLY A 222 8.15 -5.15 7.64
N VAL A 223 9.40 -4.73 7.47
CA VAL A 223 9.74 -3.51 6.71
C VAL A 223 9.46 -3.75 5.23
N TYR A 224 8.85 -2.79 4.58
CA TYR A 224 8.48 -2.85 3.17
C TYR A 224 8.66 -1.48 2.50
N PRO A 225 8.88 -1.42 1.18
CA PRO A 225 8.90 -0.16 0.44
C PRO A 225 7.47 0.40 0.30
N ASP A 226 7.26 1.66 0.66
CA ASP A 226 5.93 2.30 0.66
C ASP A 226 5.60 2.87 -0.73
N LEU A 227 5.53 2.00 -1.74
CA LEU A 227 5.25 2.38 -3.12
C LEU A 227 3.80 2.77 -3.33
N GLY A 228 3.57 3.92 -3.95
CA GLY A 228 2.25 4.42 -4.28
C GLY A 228 1.45 4.82 -3.04
N ASP A 229 0.15 4.89 -3.18
CA ASP A 229 -0.75 5.33 -2.12
C ASP A 229 -0.88 4.33 -0.97
N ARG A 230 -1.06 4.88 0.24
CA ARG A 230 -1.37 4.17 1.46
C ARG A 230 -2.38 4.96 2.29
N ASP A 231 -3.42 4.29 2.79
CA ASP A 231 -4.45 4.89 3.66
C ASP A 231 -4.62 4.18 5.00
N ASP A 232 -3.72 3.23 5.33
CA ASP A 232 -3.75 2.39 6.52
C ASP A 232 -5.04 1.56 6.69
N GLY A 233 -5.82 1.40 5.62
CA GLY A 233 -7.02 0.57 5.58
C GLY A 233 -6.71 -0.93 5.57
N TYR A 234 -7.64 -1.73 6.13
CA TYR A 234 -7.59 -3.20 6.15
C TYR A 234 -8.93 -3.75 5.69
N ALA A 235 -8.92 -4.89 5.00
CA ALA A 235 -10.15 -5.63 4.75
C ALA A 235 -10.73 -6.13 6.08
N PHE A 236 -9.86 -6.67 6.94
CA PHE A 236 -10.21 -6.97 8.32
C PHE A 236 -8.99 -6.88 9.25
N ARG A 237 -9.13 -6.12 10.35
CA ARG A 237 -8.07 -5.93 11.35
C ARG A 237 -8.16 -7.01 12.44
N ASP A 238 -7.64 -8.19 12.16
CA ASP A 238 -7.63 -9.31 13.10
C ASP A 238 -6.33 -9.44 13.93
N ALA A 239 -5.27 -8.71 13.56
CA ALA A 239 -3.94 -9.00 14.06
C ALA A 239 -3.18 -7.84 14.68
N GLY A 240 -3.51 -6.59 14.45
CA GLY A 240 -2.59 -5.52 14.73
C GLY A 240 -3.08 -4.47 15.70
N ASP A 241 -2.17 -3.93 16.49
CA ASP A 241 -2.28 -2.61 17.05
C ASP A 241 -2.13 -1.56 15.93
N TYR A 242 -2.68 -0.37 16.13
CA TYR A 242 -2.46 0.74 15.23
C TYR A 242 -0.96 1.00 15.09
N GLY A 243 -0.40 0.72 13.91
CA GLY A 243 0.99 0.97 13.58
C GLY A 243 1.87 -0.24 13.27
N GLU A 244 1.39 -1.44 13.47
CA GLU A 244 2.08 -2.62 12.94
C GLU A 244 1.78 -2.80 11.46
N SER A 245 2.78 -3.19 10.68
CA SER A 245 2.58 -3.63 9.30
C SER A 245 1.71 -4.88 9.25
N SER A 246 0.73 -4.91 8.35
CA SER A 246 -0.10 -6.11 8.11
C SER A 246 0.61 -7.18 7.29
N PHE A 247 1.67 -6.83 6.57
CA PHE A 247 2.35 -7.75 5.65
C PHE A 247 2.90 -9.02 6.31
N PRO A 248 3.55 -8.99 7.49
CA PRO A 248 3.94 -10.22 8.18
C PRO A 248 2.75 -11.14 8.46
N ALA A 249 1.61 -10.58 8.85
CA ALA A 249 0.41 -11.35 9.14
C ALA A 249 -0.21 -11.97 7.87
N LEU A 250 -0.23 -11.21 6.76
CA LEU A 250 -0.67 -11.71 5.45
C LEU A 250 0.23 -12.84 4.96
N LEU A 251 1.55 -12.66 5.06
CA LEU A 251 2.54 -13.64 4.62
C LEU A 251 2.51 -14.92 5.47
N ASP A 252 2.31 -14.83 6.79
CA ASP A 252 2.20 -16.01 7.64
C ASP A 252 0.94 -16.83 7.34
N VAL A 253 -0.21 -16.17 7.14
CA VAL A 253 -1.45 -16.86 6.70
C VAL A 253 -1.27 -17.46 5.31
N GLY A 254 -0.70 -16.71 4.36
CA GLY A 254 -0.43 -17.19 3.01
C GLY A 254 0.52 -18.39 2.99
N ALA A 255 1.57 -18.38 3.80
CA ALA A 255 2.51 -19.49 3.94
C ALA A 255 1.80 -20.79 4.32
N ARG A 256 0.82 -20.72 5.22
CA ARG A 256 0.03 -21.88 5.66
C ARG A 256 -1.01 -22.31 4.62
N LEU A 257 -1.69 -21.35 3.99
CA LEU A 257 -2.72 -21.64 2.98
C LEU A 257 -2.14 -22.32 1.73
N PHE A 258 -0.91 -21.97 1.35
CA PHE A 258 -0.25 -22.44 0.13
C PHE A 258 0.89 -23.43 0.36
N ASP A 259 1.12 -23.86 1.62
CA ASP A 259 2.23 -24.74 2.01
C ASP A 259 3.61 -24.20 1.54
N ARG A 260 3.86 -22.93 1.84
CA ARG A 260 5.09 -22.21 1.46
C ARG A 260 5.77 -21.60 2.70
N PRO A 261 6.48 -22.39 3.49
CA PRO A 261 7.08 -21.96 4.76
C PRO A 261 8.08 -20.80 4.60
N GLU A 262 8.70 -20.64 3.43
CA GLU A 262 9.63 -19.55 3.12
C GLU A 262 8.97 -18.16 3.08
N TRP A 263 7.65 -18.07 2.95
CA TRP A 263 6.95 -16.78 3.02
C TRP A 263 6.75 -16.28 4.44
N ARG A 264 6.95 -17.11 5.43
CA ARG A 264 6.65 -16.76 6.82
C ARG A 264 7.44 -15.57 7.32
N ARG A 265 6.77 -14.78 8.15
CA ARG A 265 7.34 -13.66 8.89
C ARG A 265 6.93 -13.77 10.34
N ASP A 266 7.86 -13.59 11.26
CA ASP A 266 7.56 -13.63 12.69
C ASP A 266 7.34 -12.22 13.23
N SER A 267 6.11 -11.94 13.60
CA SER A 267 5.74 -10.71 14.30
C SER A 267 4.61 -10.98 15.31
N PRO A 268 4.42 -10.11 16.29
CA PRO A 268 3.26 -10.21 17.19
C PRO A 268 1.93 -10.22 16.42
N GLY A 269 1.80 -9.44 15.36
CA GLY A 269 0.62 -9.41 14.49
C GLY A 269 0.40 -10.72 13.75
N ALA A 270 1.47 -11.32 13.18
CA ALA A 270 1.40 -12.60 12.49
C ALA A 270 0.90 -13.71 13.44
N ARG A 271 1.47 -13.78 14.64
CA ARG A 271 1.03 -14.77 15.67
C ARG A 271 -0.43 -14.58 16.08
N ARG A 272 -0.88 -13.32 16.28
CA ARG A 272 -2.28 -13.02 16.61
C ARG A 272 -3.22 -13.44 15.48
N ARG A 273 -2.90 -13.09 14.22
CA ARG A 273 -3.73 -13.44 13.07
C ARG A 273 -3.81 -14.95 12.88
N SER A 274 -2.69 -15.66 12.96
CA SER A 274 -2.68 -17.11 12.83
C SER A 274 -3.52 -17.80 13.92
N ALA A 275 -3.54 -17.29 15.15
CA ALA A 275 -4.42 -17.79 16.20
C ALA A 275 -5.92 -17.60 15.91
N TRP A 276 -6.29 -16.60 15.09
CA TRP A 276 -7.67 -16.43 14.62
C TRP A 276 -8.02 -17.35 13.44
N TRP A 277 -7.04 -17.73 12.64
CA TRP A 277 -7.25 -18.45 11.39
C TRP A 277 -7.12 -19.94 11.52
N PHE A 278 -6.28 -20.42 12.43
CA PHE A 278 -5.91 -21.83 12.56
C PHE A 278 -6.12 -22.33 13.99
N ALA A 279 -6.67 -23.53 14.11
CA ALA A 279 -6.96 -24.15 15.42
C ALA A 279 -5.68 -24.47 16.22
N ASP A 280 -4.58 -24.75 15.53
CA ASP A 280 -3.25 -24.99 16.11
C ASP A 280 -2.23 -24.09 15.40
N PRO A 281 -1.98 -22.89 15.92
CA PRO A 281 -0.97 -22.01 15.37
C PRO A 281 0.43 -22.50 15.80
N ASP A 282 0.95 -23.55 15.14
CA ASP A 282 2.32 -24.05 15.37
C ASP A 282 3.32 -22.88 15.29
N PRO A 283 4.15 -22.64 16.31
CA PRO A 283 5.25 -21.70 16.25
C PRO A 283 6.35 -22.26 15.33
N LEU A 284 6.15 -22.15 14.01
CA LEU A 284 7.14 -22.58 13.03
C LEU A 284 8.35 -21.65 13.08
N SER A 285 9.54 -22.23 13.00
CA SER A 285 10.78 -21.49 12.83
C SER A 285 10.72 -20.71 11.50
N VAL A 286 11.00 -19.40 11.57
CA VAL A 286 11.19 -18.56 10.40
C VAL A 286 12.63 -18.76 9.93
N PRO A 287 12.87 -19.21 8.70
CA PRO A 287 14.24 -19.31 8.19
C PRO A 287 14.85 -17.91 8.10
N GLU A 288 15.99 -17.69 8.75
CA GLU A 288 16.79 -16.51 8.49
C GLU A 288 17.58 -16.77 7.20
N GLU A 289 17.06 -16.31 6.08
CA GLU A 289 17.74 -16.40 4.79
C GLU A 289 18.76 -15.27 4.64
N LEU A 290 20.00 -15.53 5.00
CA LEU A 290 21.15 -14.77 4.51
C LEU A 290 21.52 -15.34 3.13
N HIS A 291 21.27 -14.59 2.08
CA HIS A 291 21.69 -14.97 0.74
C HIS A 291 23.17 -14.60 0.55
N ASP A 292 24.06 -15.58 0.53
CA ASP A 292 25.50 -15.35 0.28
C ASP A 292 25.77 -14.83 -1.13
N GLU A 293 24.85 -15.10 -2.08
CA GLU A 293 24.88 -14.65 -3.45
C GLU A 293 23.80 -13.61 -3.75
N VAL A 294 24.03 -12.81 -4.80
CA VAL A 294 23.03 -11.85 -5.29
C VAL A 294 21.86 -12.61 -5.90
N SER A 295 20.67 -12.32 -5.43
CA SER A 295 19.41 -12.70 -6.06
C SER A 295 18.77 -11.47 -6.67
N GLN A 296 18.44 -11.51 -7.96
CA GLN A 296 17.65 -10.49 -8.62
C GLN A 296 16.41 -11.13 -9.25
N HIS A 297 15.26 -10.55 -8.95
CA HIS A 297 13.98 -11.01 -9.46
C HIS A 297 13.25 -9.84 -10.12
N HIS A 298 13.03 -9.96 -11.43
CA HIS A 298 12.26 -8.98 -12.18
C HIS A 298 10.83 -9.47 -12.36
N PHE A 299 9.89 -8.68 -11.89
CA PHE A 299 8.45 -8.88 -12.05
C PHE A 299 8.03 -8.16 -13.34
N GLU A 300 8.01 -8.88 -14.44
CA GLU A 300 7.88 -8.33 -15.80
C GLU A 300 6.56 -7.55 -16.00
N ASP A 301 5.43 -8.10 -15.51
CA ASP A 301 4.12 -7.47 -15.69
C ASP A 301 3.99 -6.18 -14.87
N GLY A 302 4.63 -6.14 -13.70
CA GLY A 302 4.65 -4.97 -12.81
C GLY A 302 5.79 -4.01 -13.06
N GLY A 303 6.83 -4.43 -13.80
CA GLY A 303 8.03 -3.65 -14.07
C GLY A 303 8.92 -3.42 -12.84
N LEU A 304 8.72 -4.17 -11.76
CA LEU A 304 9.46 -4.03 -10.51
C LEU A 304 10.65 -5.00 -10.48
N THR A 305 11.79 -4.57 -9.94
CA THR A 305 12.96 -5.45 -9.78
C THR A 305 13.40 -5.45 -8.32
N ALA A 306 13.25 -6.60 -7.66
CA ALA A 306 13.80 -6.84 -6.33
C ALA A 306 15.23 -7.38 -6.44
N VAL A 307 16.14 -6.84 -5.64
CA VAL A 307 17.51 -7.32 -5.51
C VAL A 307 17.81 -7.59 -4.05
N ARG A 308 18.31 -8.80 -3.75
CA ARG A 308 18.70 -9.20 -2.40
C ARG A 308 20.13 -9.69 -2.42
N TRP A 309 20.93 -9.22 -1.48
CA TRP A 309 22.29 -9.71 -1.25
C TRP A 309 22.66 -9.58 0.22
N GLY A 310 22.84 -10.71 0.89
CA GLY A 310 23.13 -10.74 2.31
C GLY A 310 22.07 -9.98 3.12
N ARG A 311 22.49 -8.85 3.67
CA ARG A 311 21.66 -7.97 4.50
C ARG A 311 20.90 -6.90 3.72
N ALA A 312 21.27 -6.68 2.45
CA ALA A 312 20.70 -5.62 1.62
C ALA A 312 19.47 -6.13 0.86
N ARG A 313 18.43 -5.31 0.82
CA ARG A 313 17.25 -5.46 -0.02
C ARG A 313 17.02 -4.15 -0.76
N LEU A 314 16.91 -4.22 -2.08
CA LEU A 314 16.61 -3.07 -2.92
C LEU A 314 15.39 -3.37 -3.77
N LEU A 315 14.63 -2.33 -4.07
CA LEU A 315 13.54 -2.40 -5.05
C LEU A 315 13.69 -1.23 -6.01
N LEU A 316 13.86 -1.55 -7.30
CA LEU A 316 13.84 -0.59 -8.40
C LEU A 316 12.44 -0.58 -9.02
N ASN A 317 11.84 0.59 -9.09
CA ASN A 317 10.52 0.80 -9.68
C ASN A 317 10.64 1.15 -11.18
N GLY A 318 10.59 0.16 -12.06
CA GLY A 318 10.43 0.33 -13.51
C GLY A 318 8.99 0.11 -13.96
N GLY A 319 8.02 0.16 -13.05
CA GLY A 319 6.61 -0.10 -13.33
C GLY A 319 5.87 1.06 -13.99
N PRO A 320 4.65 0.78 -14.52
CA PRO A 320 3.73 1.81 -14.99
C PRO A 320 3.23 2.66 -13.82
N LEU A 321 2.65 3.82 -14.13
CA LEU A 321 2.12 4.74 -13.11
C LEU A 321 1.04 4.13 -12.21
N GLY A 322 0.27 3.19 -12.72
CA GLY A 322 -0.74 2.49 -11.94
C GLY A 322 -1.89 1.97 -12.79
N MET A 323 -3.08 1.87 -12.20
CA MET A 323 -4.26 1.35 -12.89
C MET A 323 -4.65 2.24 -14.08
N PRO A 324 -4.69 1.70 -15.31
CA PRO A 324 -5.10 2.45 -16.50
C PRO A 324 -6.45 3.11 -16.30
N SER A 325 -6.64 4.26 -16.91
CA SER A 325 -7.78 5.18 -16.87
C SER A 325 -7.69 6.32 -15.86
N THR A 326 -7.18 6.12 -14.66
CA THR A 326 -7.03 7.20 -13.67
C THR A 326 -5.63 7.33 -13.12
N PHE A 327 -4.90 6.19 -13.05
CA PHE A 327 -3.61 6.04 -12.38
C PHE A 327 -3.64 6.47 -10.90
N GLY A 328 -4.82 6.32 -10.27
CA GLY A 328 -5.24 7.02 -9.06
C GLY A 328 -4.34 6.81 -7.85
N HIS A 329 -3.79 5.62 -7.66
CA HIS A 329 -2.93 5.26 -6.54
C HIS A 329 -1.44 5.26 -6.86
N GLY A 330 -1.06 5.47 -8.11
CA GLY A 330 0.34 5.60 -8.50
C GLY A 330 0.93 6.96 -8.15
N HIS A 331 2.25 6.98 -7.97
CA HIS A 331 3.06 8.18 -7.79
C HIS A 331 4.00 8.38 -8.98
N ALA A 332 4.43 9.60 -9.25
CA ALA A 332 5.39 9.92 -10.31
C ALA A 332 6.81 9.48 -9.90
N ALA A 333 7.00 8.17 -9.76
CA ALA A 333 8.13 7.51 -9.13
C ALA A 333 8.86 6.52 -10.05
N ALA A 334 8.79 6.72 -11.38
CA ALA A 334 9.52 5.85 -12.30
C ALA A 334 11.03 5.91 -12.03
N LEU A 335 11.66 4.73 -12.06
CA LEU A 335 13.05 4.49 -11.76
C LEU A 335 13.46 4.89 -10.33
N SER A 336 12.50 5.07 -9.40
CA SER A 336 12.82 5.24 -7.99
C SER A 336 13.41 3.95 -7.40
N LEU A 337 14.26 4.13 -6.38
CA LEU A 337 14.96 3.05 -5.70
C LEU A 337 14.73 3.13 -4.19
N THR A 338 14.46 1.99 -3.56
CA THR A 338 14.51 1.87 -2.09
C THR A 338 15.61 0.91 -1.68
N LEU A 339 16.20 1.13 -0.51
CA LEU A 339 17.26 0.30 0.06
C LEU A 339 16.99 0.08 1.55
N THR A 340 16.93 -1.18 1.96
CA THR A 340 16.84 -1.61 3.35
C THR A 340 18.04 -2.47 3.70
N TRP A 341 18.65 -2.25 4.86
CA TRP A 341 19.73 -3.07 5.40
C TRP A 341 19.23 -3.81 6.64
N ARG A 342 19.12 -5.12 6.58
CA ARG A 342 18.36 -5.94 7.56
C ARG A 342 16.95 -5.40 7.73
N GLU A 343 16.65 -4.82 8.91
CA GLU A 343 15.36 -4.19 9.23
C GLU A 343 15.45 -2.65 9.29
N THR A 344 16.55 -2.05 8.81
CA THR A 344 16.74 -0.60 8.80
C THR A 344 16.48 -0.04 7.40
N PRO A 345 15.38 0.69 7.17
CA PRO A 345 15.15 1.42 5.92
C PRO A 345 16.21 2.53 5.79
N LEU A 346 16.99 2.51 4.71
CA LEU A 346 18.06 3.49 4.46
C LEU A 346 17.65 4.53 3.42
N LEU A 347 17.27 4.08 2.21
CA LEU A 347 16.66 4.90 1.17
C LEU A 347 15.20 4.49 1.04
N VAL A 348 14.28 5.43 1.26
CA VAL A 348 12.85 5.12 1.38
C VAL A 348 12.01 5.86 0.34
N ASP A 349 10.84 5.32 0.05
CA ASP A 349 9.72 6.10 -0.45
C ASP A 349 9.13 6.86 0.74
N PRO A 350 8.91 8.18 0.67
CA PRO A 350 8.44 8.95 1.82
C PRO A 350 6.96 8.75 2.16
N GLY A 351 6.22 7.97 1.38
CA GLY A 351 4.81 7.61 1.65
C GLY A 351 3.79 8.55 1.03
N THR A 352 2.59 8.61 1.60
CA THR A 352 1.41 9.24 0.96
C THR A 352 1.04 10.62 1.54
N GLY A 353 1.29 10.85 2.82
CA GLY A 353 0.83 12.06 3.54
C GLY A 353 -0.67 12.05 3.78
N ALA A 354 -1.46 12.55 2.85
CA ALA A 354 -2.91 12.65 2.98
C ALA A 354 -3.61 12.63 1.62
N TYR A 355 -4.91 12.33 1.58
CA TYR A 355 -5.72 12.43 0.35
C TYR A 355 -6.53 13.72 0.30
N GLY A 356 -7.38 13.94 1.29
CA GLY A 356 -8.39 14.99 1.25
C GLY A 356 -8.18 16.13 2.25
N MET A 357 -7.21 16.01 3.14
CA MET A 357 -6.99 16.98 4.23
C MET A 357 -6.27 18.25 3.73
N ASP A 358 -5.24 18.07 2.90
CA ASP A 358 -4.42 19.15 2.36
C ASP A 358 -3.93 18.78 0.96
N ALA A 359 -4.35 19.55 -0.05
CA ALA A 359 -4.00 19.30 -1.43
C ALA A 359 -2.49 19.47 -1.70
N ALA A 360 -1.83 20.41 -1.02
CA ALA A 360 -0.39 20.64 -1.20
C ALA A 360 0.42 19.46 -0.64
N VAL A 361 0.01 18.90 0.50
CA VAL A 361 0.60 17.69 1.07
C VAL A 361 0.38 16.51 0.13
N ARG A 362 -0.86 16.32 -0.36
CA ARG A 362 -1.17 15.26 -1.31
C ARG A 362 -0.30 15.36 -2.57
N ASP A 363 -0.23 16.53 -3.18
CA ASP A 363 0.51 16.73 -4.42
C ASP A 363 2.02 16.60 -4.22
N HIS A 364 2.55 16.99 -3.05
CA HIS A 364 3.96 16.80 -2.74
C HIS A 364 4.33 15.31 -2.71
N PHE A 365 3.65 14.50 -1.88
CA PHE A 365 4.07 13.10 -1.65
C PHE A 365 3.93 12.21 -2.88
N ARG A 366 3.12 12.55 -3.87
CA ARG A 366 3.03 11.80 -5.14
C ARG A 366 3.84 12.40 -6.28
N SER A 367 4.50 13.56 -6.08
CA SER A 367 5.32 14.23 -7.09
C SER A 367 6.69 13.55 -7.26
N THR A 368 7.32 13.73 -8.43
CA THR A 368 8.63 13.12 -8.70
C THR A 368 9.71 13.50 -7.70
N PRO A 369 9.82 14.77 -7.21
CA PRO A 369 10.82 15.13 -6.20
C PRO A 369 10.63 14.47 -4.82
N ALA A 370 9.49 13.83 -4.56
CA ALA A 370 9.26 13.07 -3.34
C ALA A 370 9.82 11.64 -3.41
N HIS A 371 10.45 11.24 -4.51
CA HIS A 371 10.93 9.87 -4.69
C HIS A 371 12.42 9.85 -5.04
N ASN A 372 13.08 8.70 -4.84
CA ASN A 372 14.50 8.50 -5.12
C ASN A 372 14.75 8.35 -6.63
N THR A 373 14.44 9.38 -7.39
CA THR A 373 14.54 9.44 -8.85
C THR A 373 14.93 10.85 -9.31
N VAL A 374 14.83 11.14 -10.62
CA VAL A 374 15.27 12.42 -11.20
C VAL A 374 14.10 13.15 -11.86
N THR A 375 13.99 14.46 -11.58
CA THR A 375 13.18 15.40 -12.36
C THR A 375 14.01 16.04 -13.47
N LEU A 376 13.43 16.28 -14.64
CA LEU A 376 14.05 17.02 -15.74
C LEU A 376 13.22 18.26 -16.10
N GLY A 377 13.90 19.40 -16.27
CA GLY A 377 13.27 20.68 -16.64
C GLY A 377 12.27 21.21 -15.61
N GLY A 378 12.33 20.74 -14.36
CA GLY A 378 11.37 21.10 -13.32
C GLY A 378 9.98 20.45 -13.48
N PHE A 379 9.85 19.42 -14.33
CA PHE A 379 8.60 18.71 -14.55
C PHE A 379 8.54 17.42 -13.74
N ASP A 380 7.34 17.10 -13.24
CA ASP A 380 7.02 15.73 -12.81
C ASP A 380 6.95 14.78 -14.02
N GLN A 381 7.14 13.49 -13.79
CA GLN A 381 7.06 12.44 -14.83
C GLN A 381 5.67 12.36 -15.46
N ALA A 382 4.61 12.68 -14.71
CA ALA A 382 3.25 12.87 -15.22
C ALA A 382 2.64 14.13 -14.62
N LYS A 383 1.55 14.66 -15.21
CA LYS A 383 0.85 15.82 -14.70
C LYS A 383 -0.35 15.43 -13.87
N MET A 384 -0.46 15.99 -12.68
CA MET A 384 -1.61 15.82 -11.79
C MET A 384 -2.83 16.56 -12.34
N LEU A 385 -3.96 15.86 -12.50
CA LEU A 385 -5.25 16.43 -12.93
C LEU A 385 -6.28 16.47 -11.79
N GLY A 386 -6.04 15.75 -10.71
CA GLY A 386 -6.90 15.67 -9.53
C GLY A 386 -6.30 14.77 -8.47
N THR A 387 -6.96 14.64 -7.32
CA THR A 387 -6.46 13.86 -6.16
C THR A 387 -6.09 12.42 -6.52
N PHE A 388 -6.83 11.80 -7.43
CA PHE A 388 -6.67 10.42 -7.90
C PHE A 388 -6.67 10.34 -9.44
N LEU A 389 -6.15 11.38 -10.10
CA LEU A 389 -6.14 11.45 -11.55
C LEU A 389 -4.84 12.06 -12.06
N TRP A 390 -4.24 11.38 -13.04
CA TRP A 390 -3.08 11.83 -13.80
C TRP A 390 -3.44 11.97 -15.28
N ASP A 391 -2.66 12.77 -16.03
CA ASP A 391 -2.89 13.01 -17.46
C ASP A 391 -2.37 11.90 -18.36
N SER A 392 -1.31 11.22 -17.94
CA SER A 392 -0.57 10.28 -18.77
C SER A 392 0.18 9.25 -17.92
N ASP A 393 0.58 8.19 -18.58
CA ASP A 393 1.54 7.20 -18.11
C ASP A 393 2.84 7.35 -18.92
N TRP A 394 3.83 6.56 -18.58
CA TRP A 394 5.12 6.41 -19.26
C TRP A 394 5.36 4.96 -19.63
N THR A 395 6.38 4.75 -20.47
CA THR A 395 6.90 3.43 -20.77
C THR A 395 8.29 3.26 -20.15
N THR A 396 8.54 2.11 -19.56
CA THR A 396 9.85 1.72 -19.08
C THR A 396 10.34 0.46 -19.80
N GLN A 397 11.66 0.36 -19.97
CA GLN A 397 12.33 -0.84 -20.44
C GLN A 397 13.37 -1.24 -19.40
N VAL A 398 13.25 -2.45 -18.86
CA VAL A 398 14.14 -2.97 -17.82
C VAL A 398 14.97 -4.11 -18.41
N HIS A 399 16.29 -4.07 -18.17
CA HIS A 399 17.23 -5.09 -18.60
C HIS A 399 18.05 -5.57 -17.40
N LEU A 400 17.98 -6.85 -17.10
CA LEU A 400 18.83 -7.48 -16.10
C LEU A 400 20.23 -7.69 -16.67
N GLU A 401 21.24 -7.35 -15.88
CA GLU A 401 22.66 -7.53 -16.18
C GLU A 401 23.26 -8.46 -15.11
N SER A 402 24.41 -9.07 -15.36
CA SER A 402 25.05 -9.98 -14.40
C SER A 402 25.48 -9.28 -13.10
N ASP A 403 25.76 -7.98 -13.17
CA ASP A 403 26.25 -7.15 -12.07
C ASP A 403 25.33 -5.94 -11.81
N GLY A 404 24.09 -5.95 -12.37
CA GLY A 404 23.23 -4.79 -12.25
C GLY A 404 21.86 -4.95 -12.92
N VAL A 405 21.13 -3.84 -12.88
CA VAL A 405 19.84 -3.65 -13.55
C VAL A 405 19.88 -2.31 -14.26
N ARG A 406 19.54 -2.28 -15.53
CA ARG A 406 19.43 -1.05 -16.32
C ARG A 406 17.98 -0.82 -16.73
N ALA A 407 17.49 0.38 -16.48
CA ALA A 407 16.13 0.76 -16.84
C ALA A 407 16.10 2.12 -17.55
N VAL A 408 15.20 2.27 -18.53
CA VAL A 408 14.99 3.52 -19.28
C VAL A 408 13.52 3.90 -19.18
N CYS A 409 13.23 5.16 -18.86
CA CYS A 409 11.89 5.73 -18.78
C CYS A 409 11.74 6.89 -19.76
N ASP A 410 10.65 6.90 -20.53
CA ASP A 410 10.34 7.92 -21.55
C ASP A 410 9.44 9.07 -21.05
N ALA A 411 9.18 9.17 -19.75
CA ALA A 411 8.25 10.14 -19.15
C ALA A 411 8.49 11.61 -19.59
N TYR A 412 9.72 11.95 -19.94
CA TYR A 412 10.10 13.31 -20.40
C TYR A 412 10.19 13.45 -21.91
N GLN A 413 10.00 12.36 -22.68
CA GLN A 413 10.18 12.36 -24.14
C GLN A 413 9.26 13.36 -24.84
N GLY A 414 7.98 13.40 -24.46
CA GLY A 414 6.99 14.28 -25.08
C GLY A 414 7.21 15.77 -24.80
N ARG A 415 7.83 16.12 -23.66
CA ARG A 415 8.02 17.52 -23.24
C ARG A 415 9.41 18.06 -23.56
N LEU A 416 10.44 17.23 -23.46
CA LEU A 416 11.84 17.64 -23.53
C LEU A 416 12.64 16.92 -24.63
N GLY A 417 12.05 15.92 -25.30
CA GLY A 417 12.78 15.04 -26.20
C GLY A 417 13.83 14.17 -25.50
N ALA A 418 13.74 14.03 -24.18
CA ALA A 418 14.70 13.36 -23.33
C ALA A 418 14.09 12.16 -22.61
N SER A 419 14.92 11.17 -22.29
CA SER A 419 14.56 10.03 -21.45
C SER A 419 15.45 10.03 -20.21
N HIS A 420 15.03 9.33 -19.16
CA HIS A 420 15.84 9.04 -17.99
C HIS A 420 16.28 7.57 -18.06
N LEU A 421 17.60 7.33 -18.07
CA LEU A 421 18.21 6.02 -17.94
C LEU A 421 18.84 5.92 -16.57
N ARG A 422 18.53 4.87 -15.83
CA ARG A 422 19.17 4.53 -14.56
C ARG A 422 19.76 3.12 -14.63
N ARG A 423 21.02 2.99 -14.20
CA ARG A 423 21.67 1.70 -13.97
C ARG A 423 21.98 1.55 -12.49
N LEU A 424 21.42 0.53 -11.87
CA LEU A 424 21.78 0.05 -10.54
C LEU A 424 22.82 -1.05 -10.70
N SER A 425 23.93 -0.98 -10.01
CA SER A 425 24.95 -2.04 -9.95
C SER A 425 25.51 -2.19 -8.54
N TRP A 426 26.22 -3.28 -8.30
CA TRP A 426 26.75 -3.61 -7.00
C TRP A 426 28.17 -4.16 -7.08
N LYS A 427 29.00 -3.79 -6.09
CA LYS A 427 30.37 -4.30 -5.91
C LYS A 427 30.43 -5.34 -4.79
N THR A 428 29.71 -5.10 -3.72
CA THR A 428 29.55 -5.98 -2.56
C THR A 428 28.14 -5.81 -1.99
N GLN A 429 27.73 -6.64 -1.03
CA GLN A 429 26.43 -6.43 -0.35
C GLN A 429 26.30 -5.04 0.30
N ALA A 430 27.41 -4.38 0.61
CA ALA A 430 27.44 -3.08 1.27
C ALA A 430 27.78 -1.91 0.33
N ILE A 431 28.15 -2.16 -0.95
CA ILE A 431 28.56 -1.11 -1.90
C ILE A 431 27.74 -1.21 -3.16
N TRP A 432 26.94 -0.16 -3.42
CA TRP A 432 25.99 -0.05 -4.50
C TRP A 432 26.24 1.21 -5.32
N GLN A 433 26.05 1.13 -6.63
CA GLN A 433 26.20 2.25 -7.54
C GLN A 433 24.92 2.51 -8.31
N VAL A 434 24.55 3.77 -8.42
CA VAL A 434 23.44 4.25 -9.25
C VAL A 434 24.01 5.23 -10.26
N GLU A 435 23.88 4.90 -11.53
CA GLU A 435 24.28 5.78 -12.64
C GLU A 435 23.03 6.29 -13.34
N ASP A 436 22.86 7.62 -13.38
CA ASP A 436 21.78 8.30 -14.10
C ASP A 436 22.34 8.95 -15.36
N ARG A 437 21.70 8.69 -16.50
CA ARG A 437 21.99 9.30 -17.81
C ARG A 437 20.71 9.87 -18.42
N PHE A 438 20.86 10.81 -19.35
CA PHE A 438 19.79 11.62 -19.88
C PHE A 438 19.75 11.63 -21.41
N PRO A 439 19.49 10.48 -22.08
CA PRO A 439 19.46 10.39 -23.53
C PRO A 439 18.50 11.42 -24.13
N GLY A 440 18.95 12.18 -25.12
CA GLY A 440 18.18 13.22 -25.79
C GLY A 440 18.13 14.57 -25.06
N ALA A 441 18.62 14.68 -23.82
CA ALA A 441 18.69 15.96 -23.12
C ALA A 441 19.64 16.93 -23.81
N SER A 442 19.31 18.23 -23.81
CA SER A 442 20.11 19.29 -24.39
C SER A 442 20.17 20.51 -23.47
N GLY A 443 21.06 20.45 -22.48
CA GLY A 443 21.26 21.51 -21.49
C GLY A 443 20.00 21.78 -20.65
N VAL A 444 19.42 20.72 -20.11
CA VAL A 444 18.20 20.75 -19.28
C VAL A 444 18.59 20.74 -17.81
N ASP A 445 17.86 21.48 -16.97
CA ASP A 445 18.04 21.40 -15.52
C ASP A 445 17.52 20.05 -15.01
N ALA A 446 18.30 19.38 -14.14
CA ALA A 446 17.96 18.11 -13.54
C ALA A 446 18.09 18.17 -12.02
N GLU A 447 17.22 17.45 -11.31
CA GLU A 447 17.28 17.27 -9.86
C GLU A 447 17.10 15.81 -9.52
N GLY A 448 18.13 15.17 -8.98
CA GLY A 448 18.07 13.87 -8.35
C GLY A 448 17.76 14.00 -6.86
N TRP A 449 16.93 13.08 -6.34
CA TRP A 449 16.53 13.10 -4.93
C TRP A 449 16.81 11.77 -4.27
N TRP A 450 17.22 11.83 -2.98
CA TRP A 450 17.42 10.70 -2.11
C TRP A 450 16.80 10.96 -0.75
N HIS A 451 15.77 10.21 -0.41
CA HIS A 451 15.03 10.30 0.85
C HIS A 451 15.53 9.25 1.82
N LEU A 452 15.92 9.67 3.02
CA LEU A 452 16.47 8.80 4.05
C LEU A 452 15.38 8.32 4.99
N GLY A 453 15.52 7.08 5.48
CA GLY A 453 14.59 6.50 6.44
C GLY A 453 14.51 7.25 7.75
N GLU A 454 13.42 7.07 8.49
CA GLU A 454 13.13 7.72 9.78
C GLU A 454 14.25 7.52 10.83
N GLY A 455 15.01 6.41 10.73
CA GLY A 455 16.13 6.13 11.62
C GLY A 455 17.37 6.98 11.39
N CYS A 456 17.42 7.83 10.35
CA CYS A 456 18.55 8.72 10.10
C CYS A 456 18.61 9.85 11.14
N LEU A 457 19.68 9.92 11.91
CA LEU A 457 19.86 10.87 12.99
C LEU A 457 20.50 12.19 12.50
N THR A 458 21.49 12.09 11.61
CA THR A 458 22.20 13.26 11.04
C THR A 458 22.67 12.98 9.62
N VAL A 459 22.78 14.05 8.83
CA VAL A 459 23.43 14.04 7.51
C VAL A 459 24.52 15.10 7.49
N GLN A 460 25.76 14.69 7.28
CA GLN A 460 26.93 15.56 7.25
C GLN A 460 27.49 15.64 5.83
N PRO A 461 27.52 16.83 5.19
CA PRO A 461 28.22 17.01 3.93
C PRO A 461 29.73 16.75 4.06
N THR A 462 30.30 16.18 3.00
CA THR A 462 31.75 15.97 2.83
C THR A 462 32.20 16.64 1.53
N ASP A 463 33.52 16.62 1.25
CA ASP A 463 34.06 17.16 0.00
C ASP A 463 33.55 16.40 -1.25
N THR A 464 33.13 15.13 -1.11
CA THR A 464 32.72 14.27 -2.23
C THR A 464 31.27 13.79 -2.13
N GLY A 465 30.54 14.17 -1.08
CA GLY A 465 29.17 13.69 -0.90
C GLY A 465 28.60 13.92 0.48
N VAL A 466 28.05 12.88 1.11
CA VAL A 466 27.43 12.96 2.45
C VAL A 466 27.68 11.71 3.27
N ILE A 467 27.66 11.86 4.60
CA ILE A 467 27.63 10.78 5.58
C ILE A 467 26.34 10.87 6.37
N CYS A 468 25.54 9.79 6.35
CA CYS A 468 24.26 9.66 7.03
C CYS A 468 24.42 8.70 8.22
N ASP A 469 24.13 9.19 9.43
CA ASP A 469 24.27 8.42 10.67
C ASP A 469 22.93 7.81 11.09
N PHE A 470 22.85 6.50 11.21
CA PHE A 470 21.70 5.73 11.72
C PHE A 470 21.95 5.16 13.12
N GLY A 471 22.96 5.65 13.84
CA GLY A 471 23.34 5.19 15.17
C GLY A 471 24.14 3.88 15.15
N HIS A 472 23.52 2.77 14.74
CA HIS A 472 24.16 1.45 14.67
C HIS A 472 24.89 1.18 13.34
N LEU A 473 24.68 2.01 12.34
CA LEU A 473 25.37 1.96 11.06
C LEU A 473 25.55 3.37 10.47
N THR A 474 26.43 3.48 9.50
CA THR A 474 26.63 4.67 8.68
C THR A 474 26.35 4.33 7.22
N LEU A 475 25.59 5.20 6.54
CA LEU A 475 25.40 5.17 5.10
C LEU A 475 26.17 6.36 4.49
N GLU A 476 27.15 6.08 3.66
CA GLU A 476 27.94 7.11 2.97
C GLU A 476 27.58 7.15 1.49
N ALA A 477 27.44 8.34 0.93
CA ALA A 477 27.29 8.57 -0.50
C ALA A 477 28.45 9.37 -1.06
N VAL A 478 29.08 8.87 -2.11
CA VAL A 478 29.88 9.67 -3.04
C VAL A 478 28.94 10.14 -4.15
N LEU A 479 28.83 11.45 -4.35
CA LEU A 479 27.85 12.09 -5.24
C LEU A 479 28.55 12.67 -6.49
N PRO A 480 27.82 12.93 -7.60
CA PRO A 480 28.39 13.51 -8.81
C PRO A 480 29.11 14.84 -8.54
N ALA A 481 30.40 14.92 -8.90
CA ALA A 481 31.27 16.06 -8.57
C ALA A 481 30.85 17.38 -9.26
N GLU A 482 30.18 17.30 -10.41
CA GLU A 482 29.69 18.43 -11.19
C GLU A 482 28.33 18.94 -10.75
N ALA A 483 27.67 18.27 -9.81
CA ALA A 483 26.34 18.63 -9.33
C ALA A 483 26.39 19.39 -8.00
N ALA A 484 25.48 20.32 -7.82
CA ALA A 484 25.27 20.99 -6.54
C ALA A 484 24.49 20.07 -5.58
N VAL A 485 25.03 19.84 -4.40
CA VAL A 485 24.42 19.01 -3.36
C VAL A 485 23.80 19.90 -2.28
N THR A 486 22.56 19.58 -1.88
CA THR A 486 21.87 20.26 -0.79
C THR A 486 21.17 19.24 0.09
N VAL A 487 21.33 19.36 1.40
CA VAL A 487 20.62 18.54 2.39
C VAL A 487 19.40 19.30 2.89
N HIS A 488 18.24 18.67 2.85
CA HIS A 488 16.99 19.19 3.36
C HIS A 488 16.56 18.36 4.59
N HIS A 489 16.02 19.07 5.59
CA HIS A 489 15.38 18.45 6.75
C HIS A 489 14.00 19.07 6.93
N GLY A 490 13.00 18.30 7.26
CA GLY A 490 11.63 18.76 7.44
C GLY A 490 11.52 20.01 8.31
N GLY A 491 10.71 20.98 7.89
CA GLY A 491 10.56 22.31 8.51
C GLY A 491 11.25 23.45 7.78
N THR A 492 12.05 23.18 6.75
CA THR A 492 12.77 24.20 5.97
C THR A 492 12.24 24.26 4.52
N GLY A 493 11.21 25.07 4.28
CA GLY A 493 10.64 25.25 2.94
C GLY A 493 9.50 24.25 2.59
N PRO A 494 9.02 24.25 1.32
CA PRO A 494 7.82 23.51 0.93
C PRO A 494 8.08 22.00 0.94
N MET A 495 7.64 21.31 1.99
CA MET A 495 7.56 19.85 2.15
C MET A 495 8.84 19.02 1.90
N ARG A 496 10.00 19.66 1.69
CA ARG A 496 11.28 18.97 1.46
C ARG A 496 11.80 18.33 2.75
N GLY A 497 12.23 17.05 2.68
CA GLY A 497 12.73 16.32 3.85
C GLY A 497 11.61 15.97 4.84
N TRP A 498 10.44 15.59 4.33
CA TRP A 498 9.34 15.07 5.13
C TRP A 498 9.08 13.61 4.78
N LEU A 499 8.70 12.83 5.78
CA LEU A 499 8.26 11.44 5.67
C LEU A 499 6.83 11.31 6.18
N ALA A 500 6.06 10.44 5.57
CA ALA A 500 4.68 10.12 5.96
C ALA A 500 4.56 8.65 6.38
N PRO A 501 5.01 8.29 7.60
CA PRO A 501 5.02 6.91 8.06
C PRO A 501 3.62 6.32 8.21
N ARG A 502 2.59 7.18 8.23
CA ARG A 502 1.18 6.80 8.29
C ARG A 502 0.29 7.80 7.57
N TYR A 503 -0.89 7.35 7.17
CA TYR A 503 -1.91 8.22 6.62
C TYR A 503 -2.28 9.36 7.59
N GLY A 504 -2.28 10.60 7.10
CA GLY A 504 -2.58 11.79 7.87
C GLY A 504 -1.50 12.22 8.88
N GLN A 505 -0.32 11.60 8.84
CA GLN A 505 0.82 11.97 9.66
C GLN A 505 2.05 12.15 8.80
N TRP A 506 2.77 13.23 9.01
CA TRP A 506 4.09 13.45 8.41
C TRP A 506 5.04 14.03 9.46
N ILE A 507 6.28 13.58 9.40
CA ILE A 507 7.34 13.89 10.34
C ILE A 507 8.55 14.46 9.60
N PRO A 508 9.37 15.28 10.25
CA PRO A 508 10.67 15.67 9.72
C PRO A 508 11.54 14.45 9.43
N GLY A 509 12.15 14.42 8.24
CA GLY A 509 13.14 13.46 7.81
C GLY A 509 14.24 14.19 7.04
N PHE A 510 15.17 13.46 6.45
CA PHE A 510 16.23 14.01 5.62
C PHE A 510 16.03 13.65 4.15
N ALA A 511 16.31 14.62 3.27
CA ALA A 511 16.42 14.39 1.84
C ALA A 511 17.69 15.07 1.29
N ILE A 512 18.39 14.40 0.37
CA ILE A 512 19.55 14.90 -0.32
C ILE A 512 19.12 15.24 -1.75
N ARG A 513 19.33 16.48 -2.16
CA ARG A 513 19.11 16.96 -3.51
C ARG A 513 20.44 17.08 -4.23
N VAL A 514 20.51 16.48 -5.41
CA VAL A 514 21.63 16.59 -6.36
C VAL A 514 21.10 17.34 -7.58
N ALA A 515 21.67 18.50 -7.91
CA ALA A 515 21.13 19.35 -8.96
C ALA A 515 22.22 19.86 -9.91
N GLY A 516 21.89 19.94 -11.19
CA GLY A 516 22.80 20.43 -12.19
C GLY A 516 22.13 20.54 -13.56
N ARG A 517 22.90 21.04 -14.51
CA ARG A 517 22.48 21.10 -15.90
C ARG A 517 23.02 19.88 -16.64
N VAL A 518 22.15 19.19 -17.36
CA VAL A 518 22.50 17.90 -18.00
C VAL A 518 22.24 17.92 -19.50
N ASP A 519 22.99 17.13 -20.22
CA ASP A 519 22.82 16.83 -21.63
C ASP A 519 22.94 15.33 -21.89
N SER A 520 22.90 14.93 -23.16
CA SER A 520 22.94 13.51 -23.57
C SER A 520 24.28 12.81 -23.25
N GLN A 521 25.32 13.53 -22.89
CA GLN A 521 26.63 13.00 -22.50
C GLN A 521 26.83 12.97 -21.00
N THR A 522 25.98 13.64 -20.25
CA THR A 522 26.07 13.72 -18.79
C THR A 522 25.77 12.35 -18.15
N SER A 523 26.62 11.97 -17.19
CA SER A 523 26.46 10.78 -16.37
C SER A 523 26.63 11.15 -14.90
N TRP A 524 25.59 10.99 -14.11
CA TRP A 524 25.62 11.16 -12.67
C TRP A 524 25.83 9.80 -11.99
N LEU A 525 26.99 9.61 -11.38
CA LEU A 525 27.28 8.41 -10.61
C LEU A 525 27.18 8.71 -9.12
N THR A 526 26.30 7.97 -8.44
CA THR A 526 26.21 7.94 -6.97
C THR A 526 26.67 6.58 -6.48
N GLU A 527 27.64 6.53 -5.59
CA GLU A 527 28.07 5.31 -4.91
C GLU A 527 27.65 5.35 -3.45
N TRP A 528 26.91 4.35 -3.02
CA TRP A 528 26.47 4.15 -1.65
C TRP A 528 27.30 3.07 -0.97
N SER A 529 27.79 3.34 0.23
CA SER A 529 28.47 2.35 1.06
C SER A 529 27.91 2.31 2.48
N ILE A 530 27.77 1.10 3.03
CA ILE A 530 27.20 0.83 4.34
C ILE A 530 28.31 0.30 5.25
N THR A 531 28.43 0.88 6.44
CA THR A 531 29.37 0.43 7.48
C THR A 531 28.60 0.23 8.78
N GLU A 532 28.58 -1.00 9.30
CA GLU A 532 28.02 -1.30 10.63
C GLU A 532 29.02 -0.90 11.71
N ARG A 533 28.54 -0.43 12.87
CA ARG A 533 29.34 -0.04 14.04
C ARG A 533 29.35 -1.12 15.10
#